data_f6e7b83758426edee5a3b2397258682e
#
_entry.id   f6e7b83758426edee5a3b2397258682e
#
_cell.length_a   1.000
_cell.length_b   1.000
_cell.length_c   1.000
_cell.angle_alpha   90.00
_cell.angle_beta   90.00
_cell.angle_gamma   90.00
#
_symmetry.space_group_name_H-M   'P 1'
#
loop_
_entity.id
_entity.type
_entity.pdbx_description
1 polymer ?
#
loop_
_entity_poly.entity_id
_entity_poly.type
_entity_poly.pdbx_seq_one_letter_code
_entity_poly.pdbx_strand_id
1 'polypeptide(L)'
;GAISNMNIRHKTEMLNEPTMFAGLYLKGVDNGSIVVEGQVPDWKKFGQPQSTKGYGGTWGLPRFKDCDFEVKFPFAKLRMSDDELKMDVTMKVWNPFIPTDENNSGLPVAGFEYTFKNKYAKEVEAIFSYNSKNFVDIRNGGASIRPIENGFIISQKGTETQPFHQADFAIF
;
A
#
# COMPACT_ATOMS: atom_id res chain seq x y z
N GLY A 1 5.61 3.36 0.59
CA GLY A 1 4.47 3.51 1.34
C GLY A 1 3.52 2.35 1.44
N ALA A 2 3.29 1.91 2.67
CA ALA A 2 2.26 0.94 3.01
C ALA A 2 1.07 1.65 3.64
N ILE A 3 -0.12 1.10 3.44
CA ILE A 3 -1.31 1.51 4.15
C ILE A 3 -1.40 0.64 5.41
N SER A 4 -1.16 1.24 6.56
CA SER A 4 -1.14 0.56 7.86
C SER A 4 -2.36 0.83 8.73
N ASN A 5 -3.13 1.88 8.42
CA ASN A 5 -4.34 2.24 9.13
C ASN A 5 -5.46 2.49 8.15
N MET A 6 -6.60 1.87 8.39
CA MET A 6 -7.81 2.11 7.61
C MET A 6 -9.03 2.21 8.54
N ASN A 7 -9.88 3.18 8.26
CA ASN A 7 -11.22 3.21 8.81
C ASN A 7 -12.15 2.50 7.81
N ILE A 8 -12.65 1.37 8.23
CA ILE A 8 -13.62 0.62 7.45
C ILE A 8 -14.93 0.66 8.21
N ARG A 9 -15.97 1.22 7.58
CA ARG A 9 -17.30 1.33 8.18
C ARG A 9 -17.32 2.23 9.42
N HIS A 10 -18.02 1.81 10.48
CA HIS A 10 -18.19 2.55 11.72
C HIS A 10 -17.16 2.21 12.80
N LYS A 11 -16.24 1.29 12.52
CA LYS A 11 -15.18 0.92 13.46
C LYS A 11 -13.87 1.52 13.02
N THR A 12 -13.25 2.23 13.93
CA THR A 12 -11.86 2.63 13.80
C THR A 12 -11.02 1.48 14.32
N GLU A 13 -10.39 0.73 13.43
CA GLU A 13 -9.45 -0.32 13.79
C GLU A 13 -8.04 0.14 13.42
N MET A 14 -7.14 0.17 14.39
CA MET A 14 -5.72 0.37 14.12
C MET A 14 -5.13 -0.96 13.68
N LEU A 15 -4.82 -1.04 12.40
CA LEU A 15 -4.09 -2.18 11.86
C LEU A 15 -2.59 -1.91 12.03
N ASN A 16 -1.95 -2.67 12.90
CA ASN A 16 -0.51 -2.56 13.17
C ASN A 16 0.36 -3.27 12.13
N GLU A 17 -0.24 -3.79 11.08
CA GLU A 17 0.45 -4.43 9.96
C GLU A 17 0.11 -3.72 8.65
N PRO A 18 1.02 -3.72 7.66
CA PRO A 18 0.71 -3.19 6.35
C PRO A 18 -0.39 -4.02 5.69
N THR A 19 -1.51 -3.37 5.37
CA THR A 19 -2.60 -3.99 4.63
C THR A 19 -2.34 -4.05 3.14
N MET A 20 -1.58 -3.10 2.63
CA MET A 20 -1.19 -3.00 1.23
C MET A 20 0.25 -2.53 1.11
N PHE A 21 0.98 -3.10 0.17
CA PHE A 21 2.34 -2.68 -0.17
C PHE A 21 2.67 -2.99 -1.62
N ALA A 22 3.61 -2.24 -2.18
CA ALA A 22 4.14 -2.47 -3.51
C ALA A 22 5.52 -3.12 -3.44
N GLY A 23 5.78 -4.03 -4.38
CA GLY A 23 7.08 -4.66 -4.59
C GLY A 23 7.63 -4.35 -5.97
N LEU A 24 8.95 -4.30 -6.10
CA LEU A 24 9.67 -4.13 -7.34
C LEU A 24 10.74 -5.21 -7.44
N TYR A 25 10.81 -5.87 -8.59
CA TYR A 25 11.87 -6.80 -8.93
C TYR A 25 12.57 -6.37 -10.22
N LEU A 26 13.88 -6.21 -10.16
CA LEU A 26 14.73 -5.89 -11.30
C LEU A 26 15.43 -7.16 -11.79
N LYS A 27 15.08 -7.62 -12.97
CA LYS A 27 15.58 -8.87 -13.53
C LYS A 27 17.07 -8.76 -13.90
N GLY A 28 17.86 -9.74 -13.47
CA GLY A 28 19.30 -9.77 -13.75
C GLY A 28 20.12 -8.73 -12.97
N VAL A 29 19.56 -8.20 -11.90
CA VAL A 29 20.24 -7.32 -10.95
C VAL A 29 20.41 -8.06 -9.62
N ASP A 30 21.62 -8.07 -9.08
CA ASP A 30 21.91 -8.65 -7.79
C ASP A 30 21.13 -7.91 -6.71
N ASN A 31 20.46 -8.64 -5.80
CA ASN A 31 19.56 -8.07 -4.80
C ASN A 31 18.46 -7.18 -5.39
N GLY A 32 18.03 -7.46 -6.62
CA GLY A 32 17.07 -6.65 -7.37
C GLY A 32 15.63 -6.66 -6.85
N SER A 33 15.35 -7.33 -5.74
CA SER A 33 14.00 -7.37 -5.12
C SER A 33 13.91 -6.41 -3.96
N ILE A 34 12.93 -5.51 -3.99
CA ILE A 34 12.76 -4.48 -2.96
C ILE A 34 11.27 -4.17 -2.73
N VAL A 35 10.91 -3.86 -1.50
CA VAL A 35 9.61 -3.26 -1.19
C VAL A 35 9.69 -1.76 -1.47
N VAL A 36 8.66 -1.23 -2.15
CA VAL A 36 8.61 0.19 -2.54
C VAL A 36 8.17 1.03 -1.35
N GLU A 37 9.04 1.05 -0.33
CA GLU A 37 8.89 1.75 0.94
C GLU A 37 10.24 2.28 1.41
N GLY A 38 10.20 3.32 2.24
CA GLY A 38 11.34 3.76 3.03
C GLY A 38 11.63 2.84 4.21
N GLN A 39 12.74 3.06 4.88
CA GLN A 39 13.15 2.28 6.05
C GLN A 39 12.09 2.31 7.15
N VAL A 40 11.95 1.19 7.85
CA VAL A 40 11.09 1.11 9.03
C VAL A 40 11.75 1.89 10.17
N PRO A 41 11.08 2.87 10.78
CA PRO A 41 11.62 3.61 11.89
C PRO A 41 11.98 2.70 13.08
N ASP A 42 13.07 2.99 13.76
CA ASP A 42 13.58 2.15 14.85
C ASP A 42 12.59 1.99 16.00
N TRP A 43 11.81 3.03 16.31
CA TRP A 43 10.78 2.93 17.33
C TRP A 43 9.67 1.92 16.99
N LYS A 44 9.43 1.62 15.72
CA LYS A 44 8.53 0.53 15.30
C LYS A 44 9.19 -0.84 15.41
N LYS A 45 10.51 -0.92 15.27
CA LYS A 45 11.25 -2.19 15.37
C LYS A 45 11.39 -2.66 16.80
N PHE A 46 11.64 -1.73 17.73
CA PHE A 46 12.07 -2.03 19.09
C PHE A 46 11.09 -1.58 20.18
N GLY A 47 10.09 -0.79 19.85
CA GLY A 47 9.27 -0.08 20.84
C GLY A 47 8.02 -0.81 21.33
N GLN A 48 7.71 -2.04 20.85
CA GLN A 48 6.47 -2.72 21.23
C GLN A 48 6.70 -4.19 21.56
N PRO A 49 6.58 -4.59 22.83
CA PRO A 49 6.69 -6.00 23.25
C PRO A 49 5.66 -6.92 22.59
N GLN A 50 4.58 -6.39 22.06
CA GLN A 50 3.52 -7.15 21.38
C GLN A 50 3.77 -7.35 19.88
N SER A 51 4.79 -6.75 19.31
CA SER A 51 5.17 -6.98 17.91
C SER A 51 5.67 -8.42 17.65
N THR A 52 5.93 -9.18 18.70
CA THR A 52 6.31 -10.60 18.61
C THR A 52 5.19 -11.52 18.14
N LYS A 53 3.97 -11.05 18.00
CA LYS A 53 2.83 -11.86 17.51
C LYS A 53 2.67 -11.87 15.98
N GLY A 54 3.76 -11.77 15.22
CA GLY A 54 3.73 -12.00 13.78
C GLY A 54 3.29 -10.82 12.90
N TYR A 55 3.11 -9.65 13.48
CA TYR A 55 2.70 -8.46 12.72
C TYR A 55 3.83 -7.75 11.97
N GLY A 56 5.06 -8.19 12.14
CA GLY A 56 6.25 -7.63 11.50
C GLY A 56 6.75 -8.39 10.26
N GLY A 57 5.93 -9.23 9.64
CA GLY A 57 6.35 -10.13 8.56
C GLY A 57 7.03 -9.47 7.36
N THR A 58 6.81 -8.17 7.14
CA THR A 58 7.46 -7.42 6.06
C THR A 58 8.63 -6.54 6.52
N TRP A 59 8.94 -6.48 7.81
CA TRP A 59 9.95 -5.56 8.33
C TRP A 59 11.39 -5.95 7.94
N GLY A 60 11.64 -7.23 7.76
CA GLY A 60 12.92 -7.76 7.29
C GLY A 60 13.13 -7.70 5.78
N LEU A 61 12.15 -7.24 5.01
CA LEU A 61 12.29 -7.13 3.57
C LEU A 61 13.15 -5.90 3.20
N PRO A 62 13.96 -6.00 2.14
CA PRO A 62 14.74 -4.87 1.63
C PRO A 62 13.84 -3.67 1.30
N ARG A 63 14.28 -2.47 1.67
CA ARG A 63 13.61 -1.19 1.42
C ARG A 63 14.57 -0.16 0.91
N PHE A 64 14.05 0.86 0.25
CA PHE A 64 14.84 2.00 -0.19
C PHE A 64 15.57 2.65 0.99
N LYS A 65 16.83 3.01 0.79
CA LYS A 65 17.67 3.61 1.83
C LYS A 65 17.22 5.01 2.18
N ASP A 66 16.89 5.79 1.17
CA ASP A 66 16.46 7.17 1.32
C ASP A 66 14.99 7.31 0.95
N CYS A 67 14.26 8.08 1.73
CA CYS A 67 12.85 8.34 1.50
C CYS A 67 12.47 9.74 2.02
N ASP A 68 12.06 10.61 1.11
CA ASP A 68 11.51 11.92 1.42
C ASP A 68 10.00 11.94 1.25
N PHE A 69 9.31 12.56 2.19
CA PHE A 69 7.87 12.72 2.17
C PHE A 69 7.48 14.19 2.11
N GLU A 70 6.74 14.56 1.08
CA GLU A 70 6.23 15.91 0.84
C GLU A 70 4.71 15.88 0.77
N VAL A 71 4.05 16.78 1.48
CA VAL A 71 2.59 16.95 1.43
C VAL A 71 2.28 18.33 0.90
N LYS A 72 1.46 18.37 -0.14
CA LYS A 72 0.86 19.58 -0.67
C LYS A 72 -0.58 19.26 -1.06
N PHE A 73 -1.51 19.58 -0.16
CA PHE A 73 -2.93 19.25 -0.34
C PHE A 73 -3.45 19.59 -1.74
N PRO A 74 -4.19 18.70 -2.41
CA PRO A 74 -4.65 17.37 -1.98
C PRO A 74 -3.69 16.23 -2.31
N PHE A 75 -2.42 16.51 -2.58
CA PHE A 75 -1.41 15.54 -2.99
C PHE A 75 -0.44 15.22 -1.85
N ALA A 76 0.02 13.99 -1.85
CA ALA A 76 1.21 13.57 -1.11
C ALA A 76 2.20 12.91 -2.09
N LYS A 77 3.49 13.09 -1.85
CA LYS A 77 4.55 12.54 -2.69
C LYS A 77 5.63 11.93 -1.81
N LEU A 78 6.00 10.69 -2.13
CA LEU A 78 7.18 10.03 -1.59
C LEU A 78 8.22 9.93 -2.71
N ARG A 79 9.45 10.32 -2.41
CA ARG A 79 10.61 10.09 -3.27
C ARG A 79 11.52 9.11 -2.58
N MET A 80 11.79 8.01 -3.23
CA MET A 80 12.61 6.93 -2.71
C MET A 80 13.80 6.73 -3.62
N SER A 81 14.98 6.60 -3.05
CA SER A 81 16.21 6.36 -3.81
C SER A 81 17.09 5.31 -3.13
N ASP A 82 17.84 4.61 -3.96
CA ASP A 82 18.85 3.66 -3.53
C ASP A 82 19.95 3.60 -4.59
N ASP A 83 21.18 3.97 -4.19
CA ASP A 83 22.31 4.02 -5.10
C ASP A 83 22.87 2.63 -5.43
N GLU A 84 22.68 1.66 -4.56
CA GLU A 84 23.09 0.26 -4.85
C GLU A 84 22.11 -0.36 -5.85
N LEU A 85 20.82 -0.14 -5.66
CA LEU A 85 19.79 -0.61 -6.59
C LEU A 85 19.76 0.20 -7.89
N LYS A 86 20.36 1.39 -7.92
CA LYS A 86 20.36 2.33 -9.06
C LYS A 86 18.97 2.59 -9.63
N MET A 87 18.01 2.78 -8.74
CA MET A 87 16.62 3.05 -9.07
C MET A 87 16.07 4.15 -8.15
N ASP A 88 15.44 5.14 -8.75
CA ASP A 88 14.62 6.10 -8.00
C ASP A 88 13.14 5.78 -8.25
N VAL A 89 12.34 5.88 -7.22
CA VAL A 89 10.89 5.72 -7.32
C VAL A 89 10.20 6.93 -6.71
N THR A 90 9.28 7.50 -7.45
CA THR A 90 8.37 8.51 -6.93
C THR A 90 6.97 7.92 -6.86
N MET A 91 6.37 7.95 -5.68
CA MET A 91 4.97 7.64 -5.47
C MET A 91 4.22 8.94 -5.22
N LYS A 92 3.22 9.24 -6.05
CA LYS A 92 2.28 10.34 -5.86
C LYS A 92 0.93 9.77 -5.47
N VAL A 93 0.34 10.32 -4.43
CA VAL A 93 -0.95 9.88 -3.90
C VAL A 93 -1.90 11.06 -3.84
N TRP A 94 -3.14 10.84 -4.22
CA TRP A 94 -4.18 11.87 -4.11
C TRP A 94 -5.56 11.23 -3.93
N ASN A 95 -6.49 12.02 -3.42
CA ASN A 95 -7.91 11.75 -3.55
C ASN A 95 -8.56 12.87 -4.36
N PRO A 96 -9.70 12.64 -5.02
CA PRO A 96 -10.45 13.70 -5.68
C PRO A 96 -10.77 14.83 -4.71
N PHE A 97 -10.44 16.05 -5.12
CA PHE A 97 -10.83 17.25 -4.40
C PHE A 97 -11.13 18.36 -5.41
N ILE A 98 -12.38 18.72 -5.49
CA ILE A 98 -12.89 19.79 -6.34
C ILE A 98 -13.55 20.82 -5.44
N PRO A 99 -12.98 22.02 -5.27
CA PRO A 99 -13.59 23.06 -4.46
C PRO A 99 -15.06 23.29 -4.85
N THR A 100 -15.93 23.34 -3.86
CA THR A 100 -17.38 23.54 -4.01
C THR A 100 -18.17 22.37 -4.64
N ASP A 101 -17.53 21.25 -4.93
CA ASP A 101 -18.18 20.03 -5.42
C ASP A 101 -18.02 18.90 -4.38
N GLU A 102 -18.94 18.81 -3.47
CA GLU A 102 -18.93 17.83 -2.38
C GLU A 102 -19.16 16.40 -2.87
N ASN A 103 -19.94 16.22 -3.94
CA ASN A 103 -20.25 14.90 -4.48
C ASN A 103 -19.01 14.23 -5.07
N ASN A 104 -18.26 14.94 -5.91
CA ASN A 104 -17.05 14.40 -6.51
C ASN A 104 -15.87 14.36 -5.53
N SER A 105 -15.80 15.32 -4.61
CA SER A 105 -14.78 15.32 -3.55
C SER A 105 -15.01 14.22 -2.50
N GLY A 106 -16.26 13.79 -2.32
CA GLY A 106 -16.63 12.74 -1.37
C GLY A 106 -16.47 11.31 -1.88
N LEU A 107 -16.00 11.10 -3.11
CA LEU A 107 -15.77 9.77 -3.64
C LEU A 107 -14.72 9.01 -2.81
N PRO A 108 -15.01 7.78 -2.34
CA PRO A 108 -14.10 7.00 -1.52
C PRO A 108 -13.02 6.31 -2.38
N VAL A 109 -12.24 7.11 -3.09
CA VAL A 109 -11.17 6.64 -3.97
C VAL A 109 -9.86 7.35 -3.66
N ALA A 110 -8.75 6.66 -3.91
CA ALA A 110 -7.41 7.24 -3.86
C ALA A 110 -6.62 6.80 -5.10
N GLY A 111 -5.94 7.74 -5.72
CA GLY A 111 -5.00 7.47 -6.81
C GLY A 111 -3.60 7.26 -6.28
N PHE A 112 -2.91 6.24 -6.79
CA PHE A 112 -1.52 5.95 -6.52
C PHE A 112 -0.78 5.88 -7.87
N GLU A 113 0.12 6.82 -8.09
CA GLU A 113 0.93 6.89 -9.29
C GLU A 113 2.38 6.58 -8.93
N TYR A 114 2.95 5.56 -9.56
CA TYR A 114 4.34 5.19 -9.38
C TYR A 114 5.14 5.53 -10.62
N THR A 115 6.19 6.31 -10.44
CA THR A 115 7.17 6.65 -11.50
C THR A 115 8.50 6.02 -11.14
N PHE A 116 9.05 5.20 -12.05
CA PHE A 116 10.31 4.52 -11.89
C PHE A 116 11.36 5.17 -12.79
N LYS A 117 12.49 5.55 -12.20
CA LYS A 117 13.63 6.12 -12.93
C LYS A 117 14.81 5.16 -12.84
N ASN A 118 15.12 4.53 -13.96
CA ASN A 118 16.28 3.69 -14.12
C ASN A 118 17.56 4.55 -14.16
N LYS A 119 18.52 4.29 -13.27
CA LYS A 119 19.86 4.93 -13.25
C LYS A 119 20.96 4.05 -13.84
N TYR A 120 20.63 2.86 -14.35
CA TYR A 120 21.58 2.06 -15.13
C TYR A 120 21.82 2.67 -16.50
N ALA A 121 23.01 2.43 -17.05
CA ALA A 121 23.35 2.85 -18.42
C ALA A 121 22.63 2.02 -19.50
N LYS A 122 21.90 0.98 -19.12
CA LYS A 122 21.18 0.05 -20.00
C LYS A 122 19.73 -0.11 -19.54
N GLU A 123 18.90 -0.61 -20.42
CA GLU A 123 17.54 -1.03 -20.05
C GLU A 123 17.58 -2.16 -19.04
N VAL A 124 16.65 -2.13 -18.10
CA VAL A 124 16.43 -3.16 -17.09
C VAL A 124 14.96 -3.56 -17.11
N GLU A 125 14.71 -4.84 -17.28
CA GLU A 125 13.36 -5.39 -17.16
C GLU A 125 12.95 -5.36 -15.68
N ALA A 126 11.79 -4.77 -15.40
CA ALA A 126 11.27 -4.65 -14.05
C ALA A 126 9.87 -5.22 -13.94
N ILE A 127 9.60 -5.89 -12.82
CA ILE A 127 8.27 -6.38 -12.47
C ILE A 127 7.80 -5.61 -11.25
N PHE A 128 6.69 -4.92 -11.39
CA PHE A 128 6.00 -4.24 -10.30
C PHE A 128 4.84 -5.11 -9.81
N SER A 129 4.68 -5.21 -8.51
CA SER A 129 3.56 -5.91 -7.89
C SER A 129 2.89 -5.03 -6.85
N TYR A 130 1.57 -5.05 -6.81
CA TYR A 130 0.80 -4.44 -5.75
C TYR A 130 0.08 -5.54 -4.95
N ASN A 131 0.34 -5.58 -3.65
CA ASN A 131 -0.10 -6.66 -2.79
C ASN A 131 -1.06 -6.12 -1.74
N SER A 132 -2.15 -6.80 -1.52
CA SER A 132 -3.13 -6.44 -0.50
C SER A 132 -3.55 -7.67 0.29
N LYS A 133 -3.64 -7.50 1.61
CA LYS A 133 -4.37 -8.41 2.46
C LYS A 133 -5.88 -8.19 2.26
N ASN A 134 -6.68 -9.22 2.41
CA ASN A 134 -8.12 -9.04 2.51
C ASN A 134 -8.48 -8.44 3.87
N PHE A 135 -8.47 -7.12 3.95
CA PHE A 135 -8.75 -6.37 5.18
C PHE A 135 -10.24 -6.12 5.41
N VAL A 136 -11.10 -6.46 4.46
CA VAL A 136 -12.55 -6.38 4.64
C VAL A 136 -13.11 -7.62 5.34
N ASP A 137 -12.30 -8.67 5.49
CA ASP A 137 -12.67 -9.89 6.20
C ASP A 137 -12.82 -9.63 7.70
N ILE A 138 -14.05 -9.65 8.16
CA ILE A 138 -14.39 -9.56 9.59
C ILE A 138 -14.79 -10.95 10.04
N ARG A 139 -13.88 -11.65 10.70
CA ARG A 139 -14.05 -12.93 11.41
C ARG A 139 -15.23 -13.77 10.95
N ASN A 140 -14.91 -14.90 10.33
CA ASN A 140 -15.82 -16.04 10.07
C ASN A 140 -16.67 -16.01 8.79
N GLY A 141 -16.17 -15.50 7.72
CA GLY A 141 -16.69 -16.06 6.50
C GLY A 141 -17.41 -15.11 5.58
N GLY A 142 -17.33 -15.45 4.33
CA GLY A 142 -17.95 -14.75 3.24
C GLY A 142 -17.02 -13.73 2.56
N ALA A 143 -15.78 -13.61 3.03
CA ALA A 143 -14.79 -12.84 2.31
C ALA A 143 -14.37 -13.54 1.02
N SER A 144 -14.29 -12.81 -0.07
CA SER A 144 -13.85 -13.30 -1.37
C SER A 144 -12.89 -12.35 -2.04
N ILE A 145 -12.07 -12.91 -2.93
CA ILE A 145 -11.20 -12.14 -3.81
C ILE A 145 -11.57 -12.52 -5.25
N ARG A 146 -11.87 -11.53 -6.06
CA ARG A 146 -12.25 -11.73 -7.46
C ARG A 146 -11.33 -10.92 -8.36
N PRO A 147 -10.67 -11.56 -9.34
CA PRO A 147 -9.88 -10.83 -10.33
C PRO A 147 -10.78 -10.00 -11.25
N ILE A 148 -10.26 -8.88 -11.70
CA ILE A 148 -10.81 -8.05 -12.79
C ILE A 148 -9.69 -7.76 -13.79
N GLU A 149 -9.96 -7.13 -14.93
CA GLU A 149 -9.00 -6.95 -16.02
C GLU A 149 -7.78 -6.24 -15.50
N ASN A 150 -7.54 -5.40 -14.80
CA ASN A 150 -6.28 -4.79 -14.34
C ASN A 150 -6.15 -4.75 -12.81
N GLY A 151 -6.79 -5.70 -12.13
CA GLY A 151 -6.75 -5.66 -10.68
C GLY A 151 -7.60 -6.74 -10.03
N PHE A 152 -8.13 -6.43 -8.86
CA PHE A 152 -8.97 -7.35 -8.11
C PHE A 152 -9.94 -6.62 -7.18
N ILE A 153 -10.98 -7.31 -6.81
CA ILE A 153 -11.95 -6.85 -5.82
C ILE A 153 -11.88 -7.79 -4.62
N ILE A 154 -11.70 -7.24 -3.44
CA ILE A 154 -11.89 -7.93 -2.18
C ILE A 154 -13.25 -7.55 -1.61
N SER A 155 -14.01 -8.53 -1.19
CA SER A 155 -15.38 -8.30 -0.75
C SER A 155 -15.77 -9.20 0.42
N GLN A 156 -16.75 -8.77 1.18
CA GLN A 156 -17.43 -9.55 2.19
C GLN A 156 -18.93 -9.29 2.10
N LYS A 157 -19.72 -10.35 2.20
CA LYS A 157 -21.18 -10.24 2.27
C LYS A 157 -21.62 -9.91 3.68
N GLY A 158 -22.63 -9.06 3.81
CA GLY A 158 -23.39 -8.92 5.04
C GLY A 158 -24.31 -10.13 5.29
N THR A 159 -24.77 -10.26 6.50
CA THR A 159 -25.82 -11.23 6.87
C THR A 159 -27.10 -10.49 7.23
N GLU A 160 -28.23 -11.21 7.32
CA GLU A 160 -29.50 -10.61 7.75
C GLU A 160 -29.41 -9.96 9.14
N THR A 161 -28.63 -10.56 10.04
CA THR A 161 -28.43 -10.05 11.41
C THR A 161 -27.33 -8.98 11.48
N GLN A 162 -26.43 -8.93 10.51
CA GLN A 162 -25.30 -8.01 10.47
C GLN A 162 -25.07 -7.46 9.06
N PRO A 163 -26.02 -6.73 8.50
CA PRO A 163 -25.90 -6.19 7.12
C PRO A 163 -24.74 -5.19 6.97
N PHE A 164 -24.33 -4.57 8.06
CA PHE A 164 -23.20 -3.62 8.08
C PHE A 164 -21.83 -4.29 7.88
N HIS A 165 -21.75 -5.62 7.87
CA HIS A 165 -20.51 -6.33 7.51
C HIS A 165 -20.26 -6.34 6.00
N GLN A 166 -21.24 -5.99 5.18
CA GLN A 166 -21.02 -5.89 3.74
C GLN A 166 -19.97 -4.81 3.43
N ALA A 167 -18.97 -5.18 2.68
CA ALA A 167 -17.95 -4.26 2.17
C ALA A 167 -17.33 -4.78 0.89
N ASP A 168 -16.99 -3.85 0.01
CA ASP A 168 -16.25 -4.10 -1.22
C ASP A 168 -15.10 -3.10 -1.30
N PHE A 169 -13.96 -3.56 -1.79
CA PHE A 169 -12.81 -2.72 -2.08
C PHE A 169 -12.15 -3.20 -3.36
N ALA A 170 -11.92 -2.29 -4.29
CA ALA A 170 -11.31 -2.58 -5.58
C ALA A 170 -9.94 -1.92 -5.72
N ILE A 171 -9.02 -2.62 -6.36
CA ILE A 171 -7.73 -2.12 -6.83
C ILE A 171 -7.68 -2.39 -8.33
N PHE A 172 -7.42 -1.34 -9.13
CA PHE A 172 -7.37 -1.42 -10.59
C PHE A 172 -6.47 -0.32 -11.16
#